data_4a1c5b12aaf360d6fb83ac3f334892d3
#
_entry.id   4a1c5b12aaf360d6fb83ac3f334892d3
#
_cell.length_a   1.000
_cell.length_b   1.000
_cell.length_c   1.000
_cell.angle_alpha   90.00
_cell.angle_beta   90.00
_cell.angle_gamma   90.00
#
_symmetry.space_group_name_H-M   'P 1'
#
loop_
_entity.id
_entity.type
_entity.pdbx_description
1 polymer ?
#
loop_
_entity_poly.entity_id
_entity_poly.type
_entity_poly.pdbx_seq_one_letter_code
_entity_poly.pdbx_strand_id
1 'polypeptide(L)'
;MNEFTPKLSLALLAGLTASGVAAPKAEAQSKDPARPNILVVSTEDISCYLGCYGDPQAKTPNLDRFAESAIRYTNMHTPNGVSSPSRFALITGCYPSAHGANYMRASYYNYDVVTPEYMRAYPEYLRAAGYYCTNNSKTDYQISTVESHWDENGRNATWKHCPEGQPFFAIFNINTTHEGQLWSRREPFEVQPEDIDMEHCFPYFPDDPVVRNDLARMYTNIAIMDRESQAYFDEIEEAGLADNTIIIWFSDNGGPIPRGKRSIYNTGTNVPFMVKFPDGYRAGQVEDRLVTFMDFPATILSLAGIKVPEYMDGKAFLGPQDSKPAEYVFQARDRYDNVSDHSAGARDKRFHYIRNFMPETPNYLHNDYRLDLPMMRRLLEMRDAGELNEKQMLYFKAPRPLEEFYDLANDPYELNNLAGDPAFKYDFERLKAAFDQWNGTTNKVWNTKTEEEWIAEFKPNGEKQVVAAPVVTKTADGYVLNCATPGVSYVYKVQTVKEQKEAVKALEKAQKESDIAFEKRRAEMESRPIESIPSYMRAAMNNRPIVQDNSHWDYYSKPIPVEKGKVLSVKACRAGMTTCETVTVRMK
;
A
#
# COMPACT_ATOMS: atom_id res chain seq x y z
N MET A 1 -24.96 -15.11 -33.34
CA MET A 1 -24.04 -15.08 -34.47
C MET A 1 -23.79 -13.61 -34.81
N ASN A 2 -22.69 -13.07 -34.38
CA ASN A 2 -21.96 -11.94 -34.98
C ASN A 2 -20.66 -11.78 -34.19
N GLU A 3 -19.61 -12.24 -34.85
CA GLU A 3 -18.24 -12.17 -34.39
C GLU A 3 -17.72 -10.72 -34.46
N PHE A 4 -17.14 -10.21 -33.39
CA PHE A 4 -16.33 -9.00 -33.44
C PHE A 4 -14.87 -9.38 -33.17
N THR A 5 -14.11 -9.47 -34.26
CA THR A 5 -12.64 -9.52 -34.25
C THR A 5 -12.06 -8.10 -34.27
N PRO A 6 -11.11 -7.75 -33.40
CA PRO A 6 -10.35 -6.51 -33.55
C PRO A 6 -9.22 -6.70 -34.57
N LYS A 7 -9.21 -5.90 -35.63
CA LYS A 7 -8.14 -5.81 -36.61
C LYS A 7 -6.90 -5.13 -36.00
N LEU A 8 -5.81 -5.88 -35.89
CA LEU A 8 -4.48 -5.31 -35.72
C LEU A 8 -4.05 -4.61 -37.02
N SER A 9 -3.73 -3.33 -36.95
CA SER A 9 -3.07 -2.60 -38.04
C SER A 9 -1.56 -2.77 -37.91
N LEU A 10 -0.96 -3.51 -38.81
CA LEU A 10 0.50 -3.60 -39.01
C LEU A 10 0.96 -2.29 -39.69
N ALA A 11 1.76 -1.48 -39.01
CA ALA A 11 2.50 -0.38 -39.63
C ALA A 11 3.88 -0.86 -40.07
N LEU A 12 4.20 -0.64 -41.35
CA LEU A 12 5.46 -0.94 -41.98
C LEU A 12 6.63 -0.24 -41.25
N LEU A 13 7.64 -0.99 -40.82
CA LEU A 13 8.95 -0.47 -40.44
C LEU A 13 9.81 -0.34 -41.69
N ALA A 14 10.13 0.89 -42.09
CA ALA A 14 11.20 1.16 -43.02
C ALA A 14 12.54 1.11 -42.28
N GLY A 15 13.50 0.34 -42.82
CA GLY A 15 14.78 0.14 -42.21
C GLY A 15 15.66 1.39 -42.21
N LEU A 16 16.20 1.71 -41.05
CA LEU A 16 17.40 2.55 -40.89
C LEU A 16 18.44 1.71 -40.16
N THR A 17 19.55 1.44 -40.88
CA THR A 17 20.75 0.83 -40.31
C THR A 17 21.36 1.79 -39.31
N ALA A 18 21.16 1.55 -38.03
CA ALA A 18 21.88 2.23 -36.97
C ALA A 18 23.18 1.50 -36.69
N SER A 19 24.30 2.15 -36.99
CA SER A 19 25.61 1.81 -36.50
C SER A 19 25.57 1.73 -34.97
N GLY A 20 25.96 0.55 -34.45
CA GLY A 20 25.96 0.28 -33.01
C GLY A 20 26.97 1.19 -32.29
N VAL A 21 26.41 2.19 -31.61
CA VAL A 21 27.09 2.81 -30.47
C VAL A 21 26.75 1.94 -29.27
N ALA A 22 27.72 1.19 -28.77
CA ALA A 22 27.58 0.46 -27.51
C ALA A 22 27.19 1.46 -26.44
N ALA A 23 26.05 1.21 -25.76
CA ALA A 23 25.69 1.97 -24.59
C ALA A 23 26.85 1.89 -23.58
N PRO A 24 27.25 3.01 -22.95
CA PRO A 24 28.25 2.95 -21.90
C PRO A 24 27.76 2.01 -20.81
N LYS A 25 28.63 1.03 -20.44
CA LYS A 25 28.38 0.25 -19.21
C LYS A 25 28.22 1.26 -18.09
N ALA A 26 27.08 1.18 -17.37
CA ALA A 26 26.90 1.94 -16.15
C ALA A 26 28.10 1.62 -15.24
N GLU A 27 28.96 2.59 -14.99
CA GLU A 27 30.00 2.48 -13.98
C GLU A 27 29.28 2.34 -12.62
N ALA A 28 29.75 1.38 -11.81
CA ALA A 28 29.18 1.11 -10.51
C ALA A 28 29.19 2.39 -9.67
N GLN A 29 28.02 2.79 -9.17
CA GLN A 29 27.89 3.90 -8.23
C GLN A 29 28.84 3.69 -7.05
N SER A 30 29.43 4.78 -6.52
CA SER A 30 30.36 4.70 -5.42
C SER A 30 29.72 4.05 -4.20
N LYS A 31 30.34 3.01 -3.66
CA LYS A 31 29.87 2.32 -2.44
C LYS A 31 30.03 3.26 -1.26
N ASP A 32 28.93 3.82 -0.75
CA ASP A 32 28.89 4.43 0.58
C ASP A 32 28.23 3.44 1.55
N PRO A 33 29.01 2.65 2.31
CA PRO A 33 28.46 1.66 3.22
C PRO A 33 27.62 2.27 4.35
N ALA A 34 27.70 3.59 4.59
CA ALA A 34 26.89 4.30 5.57
C ALA A 34 25.47 4.64 5.03
N ARG A 35 25.22 4.49 3.70
CA ARG A 35 23.96 4.89 3.05
C ARG A 35 23.58 3.90 1.94
N PRO A 36 23.03 2.72 2.31
CA PRO A 36 22.66 1.70 1.32
C PRO A 36 21.52 2.18 0.42
N ASN A 37 21.47 1.65 -0.79
CA ASN A 37 20.24 1.66 -1.57
C ASN A 37 19.20 0.78 -0.90
N ILE A 38 17.93 1.10 -1.07
CA ILE A 38 16.83 0.29 -0.56
C ILE A 38 15.84 0.03 -1.68
N LEU A 39 15.72 -1.24 -2.07
CA LEU A 39 14.70 -1.73 -2.98
C LEU A 39 13.57 -2.37 -2.19
N VAL A 40 12.35 -1.97 -2.46
CA VAL A 40 11.13 -2.58 -1.92
C VAL A 40 10.32 -3.18 -3.05
N VAL A 41 10.00 -4.46 -2.97
CA VAL A 41 9.05 -5.13 -3.86
C VAL A 41 7.84 -5.50 -3.04
N SER A 42 6.73 -4.82 -3.29
CA SER A 42 5.44 -5.05 -2.62
C SER A 42 4.50 -5.81 -3.55
N THR A 43 3.83 -6.83 -3.05
CA THR A 43 2.72 -7.46 -3.76
C THR A 43 1.39 -7.14 -3.08
N GLU A 44 0.26 -7.50 -3.69
CA GLU A 44 -1.06 -7.25 -3.15
C GLU A 44 -1.73 -8.55 -2.69
N ASP A 45 -2.56 -8.44 -1.65
CA ASP A 45 -3.57 -9.44 -1.27
C ASP A 45 -3.05 -10.87 -1.10
N ILE A 46 -1.92 -11.10 -0.47
CA ILE A 46 -1.54 -12.45 -0.05
C ILE A 46 -1.21 -12.50 1.44
N SER A 47 -1.65 -13.57 2.09
CA SER A 47 -1.16 -14.00 3.40
C SER A 47 0.10 -14.86 3.22
N CYS A 48 0.45 -15.67 4.19
CA CYS A 48 1.67 -16.50 4.12
C CYS A 48 1.55 -17.69 3.15
N TYR A 49 0.92 -17.52 1.99
CA TYR A 49 0.73 -18.56 0.95
C TYR A 49 1.99 -18.73 0.07
N LEU A 50 3.12 -19.05 0.70
CA LEU A 50 4.42 -19.24 0.04
C LEU A 50 5.08 -20.52 0.57
N GLY A 51 5.87 -21.22 -0.26
CA GLY A 51 6.60 -22.42 0.12
C GLY A 51 7.50 -22.20 1.33
N CYS A 52 8.27 -21.10 1.36
CA CYS A 52 9.14 -20.74 2.49
C CYS A 52 8.37 -20.42 3.79
N TYR A 53 7.07 -20.18 3.74
CA TYR A 53 6.19 -20.05 4.91
C TYR A 53 5.46 -21.35 5.28
N GLY A 54 5.72 -22.44 4.56
CA GLY A 54 5.18 -23.76 4.86
C GLY A 54 3.90 -24.11 4.12
N ASP A 55 3.49 -23.32 3.13
CA ASP A 55 2.35 -23.67 2.26
C ASP A 55 2.78 -24.69 1.20
N PRO A 56 2.28 -25.95 1.26
CA PRO A 56 2.73 -27.01 0.35
C PRO A 56 2.19 -26.86 -1.07
N GLN A 57 1.19 -26.00 -1.29
CA GLN A 57 0.55 -25.79 -2.59
C GLN A 57 1.18 -24.66 -3.39
N ALA A 58 1.86 -23.74 -2.70
CA ALA A 58 2.47 -22.59 -3.33
C ALA A 58 3.65 -23.00 -4.22
N LYS A 59 3.67 -22.53 -5.47
CA LYS A 59 4.79 -22.71 -6.39
C LYS A 59 5.61 -21.42 -6.45
N THR A 60 6.49 -21.23 -5.44
CA THR A 60 7.25 -19.99 -5.23
C THR A 60 8.77 -20.22 -5.13
N PRO A 61 9.40 -20.92 -6.10
CA PRO A 61 10.80 -21.33 -6.00
C PRO A 61 11.78 -20.14 -5.95
N ASN A 62 11.42 -18.98 -6.48
CA ASN A 62 12.28 -17.79 -6.45
C ASN A 62 12.25 -17.13 -5.07
N LEU A 63 11.06 -16.93 -4.50
CA LEU A 63 10.91 -16.39 -3.14
C LEU A 63 11.42 -17.37 -2.08
N ASP A 64 11.28 -18.69 -2.30
CA ASP A 64 11.84 -19.70 -1.41
C ASP A 64 13.37 -19.60 -1.38
N ARG A 65 14.01 -19.45 -2.53
CA ARG A 65 15.46 -19.20 -2.63
C ARG A 65 15.86 -17.82 -2.07
N PHE A 66 15.05 -16.79 -2.28
CA PHE A 66 15.26 -15.46 -1.69
C PHE A 66 15.27 -15.54 -0.17
N ALA A 67 14.36 -16.31 0.44
CA ALA A 67 14.28 -16.52 1.88
C ALA A 67 15.56 -17.16 2.47
N GLU A 68 16.28 -18.00 1.71
CA GLU A 68 17.56 -18.58 2.14
C GLU A 68 18.65 -17.50 2.36
N SER A 69 18.53 -16.35 1.69
CA SER A 69 19.47 -15.23 1.78
C SER A 69 18.92 -14.03 2.55
N ALA A 70 17.70 -14.11 3.07
CA ALA A 70 16.98 -13.03 3.76
C ALA A 70 16.66 -13.39 5.21
N ILE A 71 16.30 -12.40 6.02
CA ILE A 71 15.59 -12.59 7.28
C ILE A 71 14.11 -12.74 6.93
N ARG A 72 13.48 -13.84 7.35
CA ARG A 72 12.06 -14.11 7.14
C ARG A 72 11.26 -13.88 8.43
N TYR A 73 10.34 -12.92 8.41
CA TYR A 73 9.47 -12.60 9.54
C TYR A 73 8.19 -13.41 9.49
N THR A 74 7.83 -14.08 10.59
CA THR A 74 6.61 -14.91 10.66
C THR A 74 5.41 -14.19 11.27
N ASN A 75 5.64 -13.06 11.94
CA ASN A 75 4.62 -12.28 12.65
C ASN A 75 4.62 -10.81 12.21
N MET A 76 4.58 -10.57 10.90
CA MET A 76 4.31 -9.24 10.36
C MET A 76 2.81 -9.04 10.16
N HIS A 77 2.28 -7.96 10.72
CA HIS A 77 0.84 -7.68 10.71
C HIS A 77 0.50 -6.32 10.11
N THR A 78 -0.52 -6.30 9.26
CA THR A 78 -1.17 -5.05 8.89
C THR A 78 -2.21 -4.63 9.94
N PRO A 79 -2.38 -3.33 10.23
CA PRO A 79 -3.41 -2.87 11.16
C PRO A 79 -4.83 -3.02 10.63
N ASN A 80 -5.00 -3.17 9.32
CA ASN A 80 -6.28 -3.32 8.65
C ASN A 80 -6.15 -4.35 7.52
N GLY A 81 -7.07 -5.30 7.43
CA GLY A 81 -7.03 -6.36 6.41
C GLY A 81 -7.43 -5.89 5.00
N VAL A 82 -7.03 -4.67 4.59
CA VAL A 82 -7.38 -4.07 3.30
C VAL A 82 -6.39 -2.98 2.91
N SER A 83 -6.14 -2.82 1.59
CA SER A 83 -5.01 -2.04 1.06
C SER A 83 -4.93 -0.59 1.54
N SER A 84 -6.01 0.23 1.40
CA SER A 84 -5.89 1.67 1.64
C SER A 84 -5.52 2.05 3.08
N PRO A 85 -6.22 1.58 4.13
CA PRO A 85 -5.79 1.82 5.51
C PRO A 85 -4.42 1.22 5.82
N SER A 86 -4.14 0.01 5.33
CA SER A 86 -2.84 -0.62 5.48
C SER A 86 -1.71 0.25 4.90
N ARG A 87 -1.91 0.79 3.69
CA ARG A 87 -0.95 1.66 3.01
C ARG A 87 -0.81 3.04 3.67
N PHE A 88 -1.85 3.53 4.37
CA PHE A 88 -1.70 4.70 5.23
C PHE A 88 -0.69 4.44 6.35
N ALA A 89 -0.78 3.29 7.02
CA ALA A 89 0.21 2.91 8.03
C ALA A 89 1.62 2.78 7.44
N LEU A 90 1.75 2.16 6.26
CA LEU A 90 3.02 2.02 5.53
C LEU A 90 3.65 3.36 5.14
N ILE A 91 2.86 4.42 4.87
CA ILE A 91 3.43 5.70 4.42
C ILE A 91 3.67 6.69 5.58
N THR A 92 2.94 6.56 6.70
CA THR A 92 2.98 7.52 7.81
C THR A 92 3.63 6.99 9.09
N GLY A 93 3.62 5.67 9.32
CA GLY A 93 4.03 5.06 10.58
C GLY A 93 3.01 5.20 11.72
N CYS A 94 1.75 5.54 11.41
CA CYS A 94 0.71 5.80 12.40
C CYS A 94 -0.51 4.88 12.21
N TYR A 95 -1.27 4.67 13.30
CA TYR A 95 -2.53 3.92 13.23
C TYR A 95 -3.56 4.67 12.37
N PRO A 96 -4.12 4.03 11.33
CA PRO A 96 -5.14 4.65 10.48
C PRO A 96 -6.36 5.14 11.26
N SER A 97 -6.80 4.37 12.25
CA SER A 97 -7.96 4.67 13.10
C SER A 97 -7.78 5.94 13.96
N ALA A 98 -6.55 6.30 14.32
CA ALA A 98 -6.26 7.52 15.06
C ALA A 98 -6.37 8.80 14.21
N HIS A 99 -6.43 8.67 12.88
CA HIS A 99 -6.36 9.79 11.93
C HIS A 99 -7.51 9.82 10.91
N GLY A 100 -8.58 9.03 11.10
CA GLY A 100 -9.71 8.97 10.16
C GLY A 100 -9.36 8.29 8.82
N ALA A 101 -8.28 7.50 8.79
CA ALA A 101 -7.78 6.80 7.61
C ALA A 101 -8.14 5.30 7.58
N ASN A 102 -8.99 4.84 8.49
CA ASN A 102 -9.40 3.44 8.65
C ASN A 102 -10.53 3.00 7.70
N TYR A 103 -11.14 3.93 6.98
CA TYR A 103 -12.22 3.66 6.04
C TYR A 103 -11.67 3.30 4.65
N MET A 104 -12.16 2.26 4.05
CA MET A 104 -11.78 1.95 2.66
C MET A 104 -12.82 2.51 1.70
N ARG A 105 -12.48 3.27 0.83
CA ARG A 105 -11.53 4.31 0.49
C ARG A 105 -12.16 5.66 0.79
N ALA A 106 -11.44 6.59 1.37
CA ALA A 106 -11.89 7.95 1.58
C ALA A 106 -12.34 8.63 0.26
N SER A 107 -11.61 8.39 -0.82
CA SER A 107 -11.89 8.97 -2.15
C SER A 107 -13.26 8.59 -2.74
N TYR A 108 -13.88 7.46 -2.35
CA TYR A 108 -15.24 7.11 -2.79
C TYR A 108 -16.30 8.07 -2.22
N TYR A 109 -16.02 8.65 -1.07
CA TYR A 109 -16.85 9.66 -0.44
C TYR A 109 -16.33 11.08 -0.69
N ASN A 110 -15.48 11.22 -1.72
CA ASN A 110 -14.96 12.49 -2.21
C ASN A 110 -14.20 13.29 -1.14
N TYR A 111 -13.37 12.62 -0.33
CA TYR A 111 -12.43 13.27 0.56
C TYR A 111 -11.06 12.59 0.55
N ASP A 112 -10.04 13.31 0.96
CA ASP A 112 -8.75 12.78 1.35
C ASP A 112 -8.52 13.08 2.83
N VAL A 113 -7.86 12.19 3.53
CA VAL A 113 -7.41 12.45 4.90
C VAL A 113 -6.39 13.59 4.87
N VAL A 114 -6.61 14.63 5.65
CA VAL A 114 -5.64 15.72 5.82
C VAL A 114 -4.72 15.37 6.98
N THR A 115 -3.43 15.22 6.69
CA THR A 115 -2.45 14.88 7.73
C THR A 115 -2.32 16.00 8.76
N PRO A 116 -2.13 15.68 10.07
CA PRO A 116 -1.72 16.69 11.06
C PRO A 116 -0.46 17.45 10.62
N GLU A 117 -0.27 18.66 11.13
CA GLU A 117 0.85 19.53 10.72
C GLU A 117 2.24 18.96 11.00
N TYR A 118 2.35 18.07 11.98
CA TYR A 118 3.61 17.40 12.33
C TYR A 118 3.90 16.16 11.50
N MET A 119 2.89 15.59 10.82
CA MET A 119 3.01 14.33 10.09
C MET A 119 3.54 14.54 8.67
N ARG A 120 4.51 13.70 8.27
CA ARG A 120 5.05 13.63 6.91
C ARG A 120 4.99 12.19 6.41
N ALA A 121 4.89 12.02 5.11
CA ALA A 121 5.18 10.75 4.48
C ALA A 121 6.68 10.44 4.66
N TYR A 122 7.03 9.20 5.03
CA TYR A 122 8.44 8.88 5.32
C TYR A 122 9.41 9.13 4.15
N PRO A 123 9.01 9.04 2.84
CA PRO A 123 9.91 9.37 1.75
C PRO A 123 10.39 10.84 1.77
N GLU A 124 9.62 11.75 2.37
CA GLU A 124 10.04 13.14 2.52
C GLU A 124 11.29 13.28 3.41
N TYR A 125 11.42 12.44 4.46
CA TYR A 125 12.63 12.39 5.28
C TYR A 125 13.81 11.79 4.52
N LEU A 126 13.57 10.77 3.69
CA LEU A 126 14.60 10.19 2.83
C LEU A 126 15.10 11.21 1.80
N ARG A 127 14.19 11.92 1.13
CA ARG A 127 14.52 12.99 0.18
C ARG A 127 15.29 14.13 0.86
N ALA A 128 14.85 14.56 2.05
CA ALA A 128 15.57 15.56 2.83
C ALA A 128 17.00 15.13 3.20
N ALA A 129 17.22 13.82 3.37
CA ALA A 129 18.54 13.23 3.58
C ALA A 129 19.30 12.97 2.28
N GLY A 130 18.73 13.26 1.12
CA GLY A 130 19.37 13.16 -0.20
C GLY A 130 19.24 11.78 -0.86
N TYR A 131 18.27 10.97 -0.50
CA TYR A 131 17.86 9.79 -1.29
C TYR A 131 17.04 10.21 -2.50
N TYR A 132 17.21 9.50 -3.60
CA TYR A 132 16.31 9.54 -4.75
C TYR A 132 15.18 8.53 -4.55
N CYS A 133 13.94 9.03 -4.40
CA CYS A 133 12.80 8.22 -3.98
C CYS A 133 11.82 7.99 -5.12
N THR A 134 11.54 6.72 -5.48
CA THR A 134 10.62 6.36 -6.56
C THR A 134 9.54 5.39 -6.12
N ASN A 135 8.33 5.53 -6.69
CA ASN A 135 7.19 4.63 -6.46
C ASN A 135 6.54 4.21 -7.78
N ASN A 136 6.59 2.93 -8.09
CA ASN A 136 5.97 2.31 -9.27
C ASN A 136 4.92 1.27 -8.83
N SER A 137 3.64 1.53 -8.88
CA SER A 137 2.96 2.80 -9.15
C SER A 137 1.76 2.96 -8.22
N LYS A 138 1.60 2.04 -7.26
CA LYS A 138 0.47 2.06 -6.34
C LYS A 138 0.70 3.03 -5.20
N THR A 139 -0.31 3.85 -4.94
CA THR A 139 -0.34 4.75 -3.79
C THR A 139 -1.42 4.31 -2.80
N ASP A 140 -2.67 4.64 -3.04
CA ASP A 140 -3.84 4.22 -2.24
C ASP A 140 -3.69 4.51 -0.73
N TYR A 141 -3.00 5.63 -0.40
CA TYR A 141 -2.57 5.96 0.97
C TYR A 141 -3.65 6.63 1.83
N GLN A 142 -4.91 6.73 1.39
CA GLN A 142 -5.97 7.53 2.02
C GLN A 142 -5.68 9.04 2.04
N ILE A 143 -4.49 9.45 1.73
CA ILE A 143 -4.04 10.84 1.56
C ILE A 143 -3.70 11.08 0.10
N SER A 144 -3.86 12.30 -0.39
CA SER A 144 -3.40 12.66 -1.74
C SER A 144 -1.87 12.56 -1.82
N THR A 145 -1.38 11.97 -2.91
CA THR A 145 0.05 12.03 -3.22
C THR A 145 0.38 13.43 -3.71
N VAL A 146 1.39 14.05 -3.11
CA VAL A 146 1.86 15.40 -3.44
C VAL A 146 3.32 15.33 -3.90
N GLU A 147 3.78 16.40 -4.56
CA GLU A 147 5.10 16.46 -5.21
C GLU A 147 6.27 16.29 -4.23
N SER A 148 6.05 16.51 -2.93
CA SER A 148 7.07 16.31 -1.91
C SER A 148 7.32 14.83 -1.56
N HIS A 149 6.38 13.92 -1.86
CA HIS A 149 6.50 12.51 -1.46
C HIS A 149 7.59 11.76 -2.24
N TRP A 150 7.64 11.93 -3.58
CA TRP A 150 8.47 11.14 -4.47
C TRP A 150 9.21 12.01 -5.47
N ASP A 151 10.40 11.60 -5.89
CA ASP A 151 11.09 12.18 -7.05
C ASP A 151 10.41 11.72 -8.34
N GLU A 152 10.00 10.45 -8.38
CA GLU A 152 9.16 9.90 -9.44
C GLU A 152 8.03 9.05 -8.86
N ASN A 153 6.82 9.22 -9.38
CA ASN A 153 5.67 8.41 -9.02
C ASN A 153 4.86 8.05 -10.27
N GLY A 154 4.60 6.76 -10.48
CA GLY A 154 3.85 6.28 -11.62
C GLY A 154 4.49 5.07 -12.29
N ARG A 155 3.88 4.58 -13.37
CA ARG A 155 4.27 3.31 -14.03
C ARG A 155 5.69 3.30 -14.62
N ASN A 156 6.26 4.47 -14.87
CA ASN A 156 7.61 4.62 -15.42
C ASN A 156 8.64 4.99 -14.35
N ALA A 157 8.23 5.14 -13.10
CA ALA A 157 9.13 5.45 -11.99
C ALA A 157 10.10 4.29 -11.76
N THR A 158 11.40 4.62 -11.68
CA THR A 158 12.46 3.61 -11.53
C THR A 158 13.69 4.19 -10.85
N TRP A 159 14.39 3.37 -10.08
CA TRP A 159 15.69 3.71 -9.50
C TRP A 159 16.77 3.96 -10.57
N LYS A 160 16.58 3.47 -11.80
CA LYS A 160 17.55 3.62 -12.92
C LYS A 160 17.75 5.08 -13.35
N HIS A 161 16.86 5.99 -12.97
CA HIS A 161 17.00 7.43 -13.20
C HIS A 161 17.71 8.15 -12.06
N CYS A 162 18.11 7.43 -11.01
CA CYS A 162 18.82 8.00 -9.88
C CYS A 162 20.16 8.61 -10.35
N PRO A 163 20.47 9.87 -9.99
CA PRO A 163 21.76 10.48 -10.30
C PRO A 163 22.92 9.65 -9.72
N GLU A 164 24.03 9.63 -10.47
CA GLU A 164 25.25 8.93 -10.05
C GLU A 164 25.73 9.40 -8.68
N GLY A 165 26.13 8.44 -7.83
CA GLY A 165 26.62 8.71 -6.48
C GLY A 165 25.55 9.05 -5.44
N GLN A 166 24.27 9.09 -5.82
CA GLN A 166 23.16 9.29 -4.91
C GLN A 166 22.54 7.94 -4.52
N PRO A 167 22.24 7.68 -3.24
CA PRO A 167 21.50 6.47 -2.85
C PRO A 167 20.04 6.58 -3.29
N PHE A 168 19.43 5.45 -3.67
CA PHE A 168 18.01 5.41 -3.99
C PHE A 168 17.19 4.66 -2.95
N PHE A 169 15.92 5.05 -2.87
CA PHE A 169 14.83 4.29 -2.27
C PHE A 169 13.76 4.06 -3.34
N ALA A 170 13.50 2.81 -3.71
CA ALA A 170 12.56 2.49 -4.78
C ALA A 170 11.53 1.46 -4.33
N ILE A 171 10.25 1.71 -4.60
CA ILE A 171 9.16 0.74 -4.40
C ILE A 171 8.59 0.32 -5.76
N PHE A 172 8.49 -0.99 -5.97
CA PHE A 172 7.73 -1.61 -7.05
C PHE A 172 6.53 -2.36 -6.47
N ASN A 173 5.35 -2.16 -7.08
CA ASN A 173 4.10 -2.75 -6.61
C ASN A 173 3.57 -3.74 -7.66
N ILE A 174 3.59 -5.02 -7.32
CA ILE A 174 3.07 -6.11 -8.17
C ILE A 174 1.58 -6.25 -7.93
N ASN A 175 0.77 -6.10 -9.00
CA ASN A 175 -0.69 -6.16 -8.93
C ASN A 175 -1.26 -7.54 -9.31
N THR A 176 -0.41 -8.51 -9.59
CA THR A 176 -0.81 -9.84 -10.11
C THR A 176 -1.66 -10.63 -9.14
N THR A 177 -1.44 -10.45 -7.84
CA THR A 177 -2.17 -11.16 -6.76
C THR A 177 -3.38 -10.39 -6.22
N HIS A 178 -3.64 -9.15 -6.70
CA HIS A 178 -4.83 -8.40 -6.29
C HIS A 178 -6.13 -9.17 -6.52
N GLU A 179 -7.10 -9.08 -5.61
CA GLU A 179 -8.35 -9.86 -5.67
C GLU A 179 -9.06 -9.80 -7.02
N GLY A 180 -9.04 -8.64 -7.70
CA GLY A 180 -9.63 -8.48 -9.03
C GLY A 180 -9.01 -9.38 -10.11
N GLN A 181 -7.79 -9.86 -9.90
CA GLN A 181 -7.13 -10.78 -10.83
C GLN A 181 -7.69 -12.20 -10.74
N LEU A 182 -8.42 -12.54 -9.69
CA LEU A 182 -9.07 -13.86 -9.59
C LEU A 182 -10.14 -14.05 -10.67
N TRP A 183 -10.86 -13.00 -11.04
CA TRP A 183 -11.91 -13.07 -12.05
C TRP A 183 -11.56 -12.42 -13.39
N SER A 184 -10.50 -11.61 -13.47
CA SER A 184 -10.10 -10.94 -14.71
C SER A 184 -9.03 -11.68 -15.50
N ARG A 185 -8.14 -12.42 -14.84
CA ARG A 185 -7.08 -13.21 -15.51
C ARG A 185 -7.60 -14.47 -16.19
N ARG A 186 -6.94 -14.85 -17.28
CA ARG A 186 -7.34 -15.98 -18.15
C ARG A 186 -6.18 -16.91 -18.50
N GLU A 187 -4.98 -16.70 -18.00
CA GLU A 187 -3.85 -17.59 -18.21
C GLU A 187 -4.19 -19.01 -17.72
N PRO A 188 -3.62 -20.06 -18.33
CA PRO A 188 -3.81 -21.44 -17.86
C PRO A 188 -3.42 -21.58 -16.38
N PHE A 189 -4.07 -22.51 -15.69
CA PHE A 189 -3.73 -22.85 -14.33
C PHE A 189 -2.33 -23.47 -14.24
N GLU A 190 -1.48 -22.98 -13.35
CA GLU A 190 -0.21 -23.59 -12.96
C GLU A 190 -0.37 -24.53 -11.76
N VAL A 191 -1.35 -24.24 -10.90
CA VAL A 191 -1.84 -25.13 -9.84
C VAL A 191 -3.23 -25.56 -10.25
N GLN A 192 -3.46 -26.87 -10.34
CA GLN A 192 -4.73 -27.40 -10.85
C GLN A 192 -5.81 -27.40 -9.76
N PRO A 193 -7.08 -27.17 -10.09
CA PRO A 193 -8.17 -27.17 -9.10
C PRO A 193 -8.30 -28.49 -8.32
N GLU A 194 -8.03 -29.62 -8.95
CA GLU A 194 -8.04 -30.94 -8.33
C GLU A 194 -6.93 -31.16 -7.31
N ASP A 195 -5.83 -30.43 -7.44
CA ASP A 195 -4.66 -30.55 -6.53
C ASP A 195 -4.83 -29.70 -5.25
N ILE A 196 -5.88 -28.87 -5.14
CA ILE A 196 -6.10 -28.02 -3.96
C ILE A 196 -6.46 -28.86 -2.74
N ASP A 197 -5.65 -28.78 -1.69
CA ASP A 197 -5.92 -29.41 -0.38
C ASP A 197 -6.93 -28.59 0.43
N MET A 198 -8.21 -28.91 0.20
CA MET A 198 -9.33 -28.20 0.84
C MET A 198 -9.38 -28.46 2.36
N GLU A 199 -8.94 -29.63 2.80
CA GLU A 199 -9.06 -30.05 4.20
C GLU A 199 -8.04 -29.30 5.09
N HIS A 200 -6.79 -29.22 4.67
CA HIS A 200 -5.71 -28.65 5.48
C HIS A 200 -5.50 -27.16 5.24
N CYS A 201 -5.67 -26.71 3.99
CA CYS A 201 -5.40 -25.30 3.66
C CYS A 201 -6.62 -24.38 3.83
N PHE A 202 -7.83 -24.91 3.60
CA PHE A 202 -9.06 -24.10 3.63
C PHE A 202 -10.24 -24.81 4.31
N PRO A 203 -10.12 -25.25 5.55
CA PRO A 203 -11.14 -26.07 6.23
C PRO A 203 -12.47 -25.33 6.47
N TYR A 204 -12.54 -24.07 6.15
CA TYR A 204 -13.72 -23.19 6.26
C TYR A 204 -14.41 -22.94 4.92
N PHE A 205 -13.94 -23.59 3.84
CA PHE A 205 -14.61 -23.58 2.54
C PHE A 205 -15.22 -24.95 2.19
N PRO A 206 -16.33 -24.99 1.45
CA PRO A 206 -16.84 -26.23 0.91
C PRO A 206 -15.93 -26.76 -0.20
N ASP A 207 -15.82 -28.08 -0.30
CA ASP A 207 -15.16 -28.73 -1.42
C ASP A 207 -16.08 -28.72 -2.64
N ASP A 208 -16.04 -27.63 -3.39
CA ASP A 208 -16.88 -27.35 -4.55
C ASP A 208 -16.01 -26.95 -5.76
N PRO A 209 -16.33 -27.39 -6.98
CA PRO A 209 -15.51 -27.09 -8.17
C PRO A 209 -15.30 -25.60 -8.44
N VAL A 210 -16.27 -24.74 -8.15
CA VAL A 210 -16.14 -23.28 -8.34
C VAL A 210 -15.16 -22.70 -7.32
N VAL A 211 -15.23 -23.16 -6.07
CA VAL A 211 -14.30 -22.76 -5.01
C VAL A 211 -12.88 -23.20 -5.35
N ARG A 212 -12.69 -24.45 -5.76
CA ARG A 212 -11.39 -24.98 -6.19
C ARG A 212 -10.78 -24.19 -7.34
N ASN A 213 -11.60 -23.81 -8.35
CA ASN A 213 -11.14 -23.01 -9.49
C ASN A 213 -10.58 -21.65 -9.06
N ASP A 214 -11.25 -20.94 -8.15
CA ASP A 214 -10.80 -19.63 -7.69
C ASP A 214 -9.55 -19.74 -6.81
N LEU A 215 -9.43 -20.79 -5.98
CA LEU A 215 -8.22 -21.08 -5.22
C LEU A 215 -7.04 -21.45 -6.13
N ALA A 216 -7.26 -22.27 -7.16
CA ALA A 216 -6.24 -22.59 -8.16
C ALA A 216 -5.79 -21.33 -8.92
N ARG A 217 -6.72 -20.39 -9.20
CA ARG A 217 -6.40 -19.09 -9.79
C ARG A 217 -5.54 -18.26 -8.84
N MET A 218 -5.85 -18.24 -7.55
CA MET A 218 -5.04 -17.56 -6.53
C MET A 218 -3.60 -18.08 -6.53
N TYR A 219 -3.40 -19.40 -6.44
CA TYR A 219 -2.06 -19.98 -6.44
C TYR A 219 -1.33 -19.82 -7.78
N THR A 220 -2.05 -19.85 -8.89
CA THR A 220 -1.46 -19.53 -10.21
C THR A 220 -0.97 -18.07 -10.25
N ASN A 221 -1.76 -17.12 -9.74
CA ASN A 221 -1.34 -15.73 -9.67
C ASN A 221 -0.12 -15.56 -8.74
N ILE A 222 -0.04 -16.31 -7.64
CA ILE A 222 1.12 -16.33 -6.73
C ILE A 222 2.37 -16.86 -7.47
N ALA A 223 2.24 -17.92 -8.27
CA ALA A 223 3.37 -18.43 -9.06
C ALA A 223 3.86 -17.45 -10.13
N ILE A 224 2.97 -16.67 -10.73
CA ILE A 224 3.34 -15.59 -11.66
C ILE A 224 4.05 -14.46 -10.92
N MET A 225 3.51 -14.02 -9.78
CA MET A 225 4.08 -12.97 -8.92
C MET A 225 5.47 -13.35 -8.41
N ASP A 226 5.74 -14.62 -8.13
CA ASP A 226 7.05 -15.13 -7.74
C ASP A 226 8.11 -14.83 -8.81
N ARG A 227 7.78 -15.05 -10.09
CA ARG A 227 8.66 -14.73 -11.22
C ARG A 227 8.81 -13.21 -11.44
N GLU A 228 7.72 -12.47 -11.28
CA GLU A 228 7.75 -11.00 -11.36
C GLU A 228 8.64 -10.40 -10.25
N SER A 229 8.60 -10.97 -9.05
CA SER A 229 9.47 -10.56 -7.94
C SER A 229 10.95 -10.81 -8.27
N GLN A 230 11.27 -11.99 -8.82
CA GLN A 230 12.65 -12.32 -9.21
C GLN A 230 13.20 -11.33 -10.24
N ALA A 231 12.39 -10.91 -11.19
CA ALA A 231 12.84 -9.96 -12.22
C ALA A 231 13.36 -8.63 -11.61
N TYR A 232 12.74 -8.13 -10.54
CA TYR A 232 13.22 -6.94 -9.83
C TYR A 232 14.52 -7.21 -9.05
N PHE A 233 14.70 -8.41 -8.53
CA PHE A 233 15.96 -8.79 -7.86
C PHE A 233 17.10 -8.90 -8.86
N ASP A 234 16.84 -9.52 -10.02
CA ASP A 234 17.80 -9.67 -11.11
C ASP A 234 18.28 -8.30 -11.64
N GLU A 235 17.40 -7.30 -11.74
CA GLU A 235 17.77 -5.94 -12.14
C GLU A 235 18.86 -5.31 -11.25
N ILE A 236 18.84 -5.57 -9.95
CA ILE A 236 19.86 -5.08 -9.00
C ILE A 236 21.17 -5.84 -9.16
N GLU A 237 21.10 -7.16 -9.34
CA GLU A 237 22.29 -8.02 -9.58
C GLU A 237 22.96 -7.64 -10.92
N GLU A 238 22.19 -7.51 -12.00
CA GLU A 238 22.67 -7.13 -13.33
C GLU A 238 23.30 -5.73 -13.37
N ALA A 239 22.78 -4.81 -12.54
CA ALA A 239 23.36 -3.47 -12.40
C ALA A 239 24.64 -3.44 -11.53
N GLY A 240 25.03 -4.55 -10.91
CA GLY A 240 26.18 -4.61 -10.01
C GLY A 240 25.97 -3.84 -8.68
N LEU A 241 24.71 -3.68 -8.25
CA LEU A 241 24.34 -2.92 -7.05
C LEU A 241 24.02 -3.80 -5.84
N ALA A 242 24.06 -5.13 -5.99
CA ALA A 242 23.68 -6.08 -4.95
C ALA A 242 24.48 -5.90 -3.64
N ASP A 243 25.77 -5.60 -3.75
CA ASP A 243 26.66 -5.39 -2.59
C ASP A 243 26.38 -4.09 -1.78
N ASN A 244 25.45 -3.25 -2.24
CA ASN A 244 25.09 -2.00 -1.55
C ASN A 244 23.56 -1.76 -1.50
N THR A 245 22.75 -2.80 -1.73
CA THR A 245 21.29 -2.68 -1.78
C THR A 245 20.64 -3.61 -0.76
N ILE A 246 19.84 -3.03 0.15
CA ILE A 246 18.92 -3.78 0.99
C ILE A 246 17.67 -4.06 0.16
N ILE A 247 17.22 -5.32 0.11
CA ILE A 247 16.01 -5.72 -0.62
C ILE A 247 14.96 -6.16 0.39
N ILE A 248 13.77 -5.55 0.31
CA ILE A 248 12.63 -5.87 1.16
C ILE A 248 11.49 -6.37 0.26
N TRP A 249 10.88 -7.50 0.63
CA TRP A 249 9.74 -8.06 -0.07
C TRP A 249 8.60 -8.34 0.90
N PHE A 250 7.35 -7.93 0.57
CA PHE A 250 6.17 -8.15 1.41
C PHE A 250 4.84 -8.01 0.64
N SER A 251 3.72 -8.44 1.28
CA SER A 251 2.36 -8.15 0.81
C SER A 251 1.69 -7.05 1.64
N ASP A 252 0.84 -6.22 1.01
CA ASP A 252 0.19 -5.06 1.66
C ASP A 252 -0.96 -5.41 2.60
N ASN A 253 -1.62 -6.55 2.41
CA ASN A 253 -2.63 -7.14 3.31
C ASN A 253 -2.80 -8.62 2.99
N GLY A 254 -3.62 -9.32 3.80
CA GLY A 254 -3.85 -10.76 3.65
C GLY A 254 -4.68 -11.15 2.43
N GLY A 255 -4.91 -12.44 2.27
CA GLY A 255 -5.33 -13.13 1.06
C GLY A 255 -6.59 -12.61 0.37
N PRO A 256 -6.71 -12.77 -0.96
CA PRO A 256 -7.74 -12.12 -1.80
C PRO A 256 -9.14 -12.77 -1.68
N ILE A 257 -9.24 -13.83 -0.92
CA ILE A 257 -10.43 -14.70 -0.79
C ILE A 257 -11.30 -14.31 0.42
N PRO A 258 -12.56 -14.81 0.52
CA PRO A 258 -13.39 -14.65 1.72
C PRO A 258 -12.66 -15.10 2.99
N ARG A 259 -12.90 -14.43 4.13
CA ARG A 259 -12.15 -14.56 5.40
C ARG A 259 -10.68 -14.07 5.36
N GLY A 260 -10.13 -13.74 4.21
CA GLY A 260 -8.85 -13.07 4.04
C GLY A 260 -9.04 -11.56 3.99
N LYS A 261 -8.90 -10.96 2.81
CA LYS A 261 -9.09 -9.52 2.60
C LYS A 261 -10.41 -9.01 3.21
N ARG A 262 -10.38 -7.86 3.86
CA ARG A 262 -11.46 -7.23 4.65
C ARG A 262 -11.72 -7.90 6.00
N SER A 263 -10.86 -8.80 6.45
CA SER A 263 -10.97 -9.44 7.77
C SER A 263 -9.85 -8.99 8.70
N ILE A 264 -10.11 -8.98 10.01
CA ILE A 264 -9.07 -8.79 11.04
C ILE A 264 -8.49 -10.12 11.53
N TYR A 265 -8.99 -11.25 11.04
CA TYR A 265 -8.42 -12.57 11.31
C TYR A 265 -6.99 -12.69 10.77
N ASN A 266 -6.28 -13.70 11.23
CA ASN A 266 -4.89 -13.97 10.84
C ASN A 266 -4.71 -14.03 9.32
N THR A 267 -5.63 -14.66 8.60
CA THR A 267 -5.64 -14.74 7.13
C THR A 267 -5.80 -13.40 6.41
N GLY A 268 -6.31 -12.37 7.10
CA GLY A 268 -6.47 -11.01 6.57
C GLY A 268 -5.36 -10.04 6.99
N THR A 269 -4.66 -10.33 8.10
CA THR A 269 -3.71 -9.37 8.70
C THR A 269 -2.29 -9.86 8.83
N ASN A 270 -2.04 -11.18 8.88
CA ASN A 270 -0.68 -11.71 8.87
C ASN A 270 -0.18 -11.83 7.43
N VAL A 271 0.92 -11.15 7.14
CA VAL A 271 1.49 -11.07 5.79
C VAL A 271 2.94 -11.55 5.77
N PRO A 272 3.40 -12.12 4.65
CA PRO A 272 4.81 -12.47 4.49
C PRO A 272 5.65 -11.20 4.40
N PHE A 273 6.83 -11.23 5.03
CA PHE A 273 7.79 -10.13 5.04
C PHE A 273 9.22 -10.67 5.11
N MET A 274 10.06 -10.25 4.19
CA MET A 274 11.45 -10.70 4.10
C MET A 274 12.39 -9.52 3.83
N VAL A 275 13.60 -9.57 4.42
CA VAL A 275 14.65 -8.54 4.24
C VAL A 275 15.99 -9.20 3.96
N LYS A 276 16.56 -8.92 2.79
CA LYS A 276 17.92 -9.33 2.38
C LYS A 276 18.88 -8.15 2.54
N PHE A 277 19.97 -8.38 3.26
CA PHE A 277 21.05 -7.41 3.41
C PHE A 277 22.21 -7.72 2.46
N PRO A 278 22.91 -6.68 1.96
CA PRO A 278 24.01 -6.87 1.02
C PRO A 278 25.21 -7.63 1.60
N ASP A 279 25.42 -7.54 2.92
CA ASP A 279 26.49 -8.22 3.66
C ASP A 279 26.10 -9.61 4.17
N GLY A 280 24.89 -10.09 3.85
CA GLY A 280 24.36 -11.36 4.32
C GLY A 280 23.97 -11.36 5.81
N TYR A 281 23.77 -10.18 6.41
CA TYR A 281 23.37 -10.09 7.82
C TYR A 281 22.12 -10.93 8.09
N ARG A 282 22.23 -11.89 9.00
CA ARG A 282 21.18 -12.82 9.43
C ARG A 282 20.52 -13.61 8.26
N ALA A 283 21.23 -13.87 7.18
CA ALA A 283 20.73 -14.63 6.03
C ALA A 283 20.17 -16.00 6.44
N GLY A 284 19.01 -16.36 5.93
CA GLY A 284 18.28 -17.60 6.20
C GLY A 284 17.66 -17.71 7.61
N GLN A 285 17.76 -16.66 8.44
CA GLN A 285 17.17 -16.71 9.77
C GLN A 285 15.66 -16.43 9.75
N VAL A 286 14.95 -17.11 10.63
CA VAL A 286 13.54 -16.87 10.91
C VAL A 286 13.42 -15.97 12.12
N GLU A 287 12.67 -14.89 11.98
CA GLU A 287 12.38 -13.94 13.05
C GLU A 287 10.89 -14.01 13.41
N ASP A 288 10.61 -14.30 14.67
CA ASP A 288 9.24 -14.49 15.18
C ASP A 288 8.73 -13.30 16.01
N ARG A 289 9.48 -12.18 16.09
CA ARG A 289 9.03 -10.98 16.79
C ARG A 289 7.74 -10.42 16.14
N LEU A 290 6.87 -9.90 16.98
CA LEU A 290 5.69 -9.16 16.50
C LEU A 290 6.15 -7.84 15.90
N VAL A 291 5.76 -7.59 14.66
CA VAL A 291 5.98 -6.35 13.93
C VAL A 291 4.72 -5.94 13.18
N THR A 292 4.58 -4.64 12.94
CA THR A 292 3.41 -4.09 12.27
C THR A 292 3.82 -3.12 11.16
N PHE A 293 2.89 -2.80 10.28
CA PHE A 293 3.16 -1.85 9.20
C PHE A 293 3.43 -0.42 9.67
N MET A 294 3.05 -0.05 10.89
CA MET A 294 3.53 1.21 11.48
C MET A 294 5.04 1.20 11.69
N ASP A 295 5.62 0.03 11.95
CA ASP A 295 7.07 -0.15 12.19
C ASP A 295 7.89 -0.05 10.89
N PHE A 296 7.26 -0.24 9.72
CA PHE A 296 7.95 -0.20 8.43
C PHE A 296 8.62 1.15 8.15
N PRO A 297 7.94 2.32 8.20
CA PRO A 297 8.58 3.61 7.99
C PRO A 297 9.71 3.89 8.97
N ALA A 298 9.50 3.58 10.25
CA ALA A 298 10.52 3.72 11.29
C ALA A 298 11.77 2.88 10.97
N THR A 299 11.56 1.66 10.48
CA THR A 299 12.65 0.76 10.10
C THR A 299 13.40 1.26 8.86
N ILE A 300 12.69 1.73 7.83
CA ILE A 300 13.32 2.32 6.64
C ILE A 300 14.20 3.52 7.02
N LEU A 301 13.68 4.42 7.86
CA LEU A 301 14.44 5.57 8.33
C LEU A 301 15.67 5.15 9.16
N SER A 302 15.53 4.14 10.03
CA SER A 302 16.64 3.57 10.81
C SER A 302 17.72 3.00 9.90
N LEU A 303 17.34 2.21 8.88
CA LEU A 303 18.28 1.63 7.90
C LEU A 303 18.99 2.69 7.06
N ALA A 304 18.33 3.81 6.78
CA ALA A 304 18.90 4.98 6.10
C ALA A 304 19.73 5.89 7.02
N GLY A 305 19.88 5.57 8.32
CA GLY A 305 20.61 6.38 9.28
C GLY A 305 19.90 7.68 9.66
N ILE A 306 18.58 7.77 9.45
CA ILE A 306 17.75 8.95 9.72
C ILE A 306 17.03 8.76 11.06
N LYS A 307 17.02 9.81 11.91
CA LYS A 307 16.29 9.76 13.19
C LYS A 307 14.79 9.51 12.95
N VAL A 308 14.24 8.49 13.59
CA VAL A 308 12.80 8.20 13.56
C VAL A 308 12.04 9.32 14.28
N PRO A 309 11.02 9.93 13.64
CA PRO A 309 10.19 10.96 14.28
C PRO A 309 9.40 10.40 15.47
N GLU A 310 9.31 11.19 16.52
CA GLU A 310 8.67 10.78 17.79
C GLU A 310 7.15 10.59 17.68
N TYR A 311 6.51 11.20 16.68
CA TYR A 311 5.06 11.06 16.47
C TYR A 311 4.67 9.71 15.85
N MET A 312 5.61 8.95 15.27
CA MET A 312 5.31 7.64 14.72
C MET A 312 4.93 6.66 15.84
N ASP A 313 3.80 5.99 15.69
CA ASP A 313 3.39 4.92 16.60
C ASP A 313 4.33 3.72 16.47
N GLY A 314 4.75 3.45 15.24
CA GLY A 314 5.68 2.37 14.92
C GLY A 314 7.10 2.61 15.43
N LYS A 315 7.82 1.50 15.63
CA LYS A 315 9.21 1.47 16.10
C LYS A 315 10.08 0.69 15.12
N ALA A 316 11.32 1.14 14.94
CA ALA A 316 12.27 0.40 14.10
C ALA A 316 12.54 -0.98 14.69
N PHE A 317 12.59 -1.99 13.84
CA PHE A 317 12.93 -3.37 14.19
C PHE A 317 14.20 -3.89 13.49
N LEU A 318 14.87 -3.00 12.74
CA LEU A 318 16.17 -3.21 12.12
C LEU A 318 16.95 -1.89 12.07
N GLY A 319 18.27 -1.99 11.91
CA GLY A 319 19.16 -0.86 11.83
C GLY A 319 19.56 -0.29 13.21
N PRO A 320 20.25 0.87 13.22
CA PRO A 320 20.82 1.44 14.47
C PRO A 320 19.79 1.82 15.55
N GLN A 321 18.53 1.98 15.17
CA GLN A 321 17.44 2.35 16.07
C GLN A 321 16.49 1.17 16.37
N ASP A 322 16.97 -0.08 16.19
CA ASP A 322 16.22 -1.30 16.55
C ASP A 322 15.75 -1.23 18.00
N SER A 323 14.47 -1.50 18.20
CA SER A 323 13.78 -1.40 19.49
C SER A 323 13.45 -2.77 20.07
N LYS A 324 13.04 -2.80 21.33
CA LYS A 324 12.48 -4.01 21.92
C LYS A 324 11.26 -4.49 21.12
N PRO A 325 11.11 -5.82 20.91
CA PRO A 325 9.90 -6.37 20.32
C PRO A 325 8.63 -5.94 21.07
N ALA A 326 7.57 -5.66 20.32
CA ALA A 326 6.26 -5.41 20.90
C ALA A 326 5.71 -6.70 21.55
N GLU A 327 5.00 -6.54 22.66
CA GLU A 327 4.28 -7.67 23.30
C GLU A 327 2.94 -7.94 22.60
N TYR A 328 2.34 -6.89 22.05
CA TYR A 328 1.05 -6.93 21.37
C TYR A 328 1.08 -6.12 20.08
N VAL A 329 0.27 -6.55 19.11
CA VAL A 329 -0.10 -5.75 17.94
C VAL A 329 -1.62 -5.66 17.86
N PHE A 330 -2.12 -4.57 17.25
CA PHE A 330 -3.54 -4.24 17.24
C PHE A 330 -4.05 -4.06 15.82
N GLN A 331 -5.28 -4.51 15.57
CA GLN A 331 -5.97 -4.42 14.30
C GLN A 331 -7.33 -3.77 14.48
N ALA A 332 -7.82 -3.12 13.43
CA ALA A 332 -9.16 -2.56 13.38
C ALA A 332 -9.81 -2.83 12.02
N ARG A 333 -11.12 -2.92 12.03
CA ARG A 333 -11.97 -3.02 10.85
C ARG A 333 -13.11 -2.03 11.00
N ASP A 334 -13.37 -1.30 9.94
CA ASP A 334 -14.44 -0.30 9.91
C ASP A 334 -15.25 -0.41 8.61
N ARG A 335 -15.86 0.69 8.15
CA ARG A 335 -16.50 0.72 6.84
C ARG A 335 -15.49 0.38 5.75
N TYR A 336 -15.72 -0.73 5.10
CA TYR A 336 -14.97 -1.10 3.91
C TYR A 336 -15.91 -1.08 2.69
N ASP A 337 -15.49 -0.36 1.66
CA ASP A 337 -16.32 -0.03 0.49
C ASP A 337 -17.63 0.68 0.93
N ASN A 338 -18.79 0.07 0.69
CA ASN A 338 -20.10 0.63 1.04
C ASN A 338 -20.77 -0.03 2.26
N VAL A 339 -20.06 -0.86 3.01
CA VAL A 339 -20.62 -1.61 4.14
C VAL A 339 -19.88 -1.28 5.43
N SER A 340 -20.66 -0.85 6.42
CA SER A 340 -20.14 -0.54 7.75
C SER A 340 -19.95 -1.81 8.57
N ASP A 341 -18.86 -1.84 9.31
CA ASP A 341 -18.58 -2.72 10.43
C ASP A 341 -17.82 -1.92 11.47
N HIS A 342 -17.65 -2.46 12.66
CA HIS A 342 -16.83 -1.87 13.70
C HIS A 342 -16.33 -3.00 14.59
N SER A 343 -15.09 -3.44 14.36
CA SER A 343 -14.44 -4.47 15.15
C SER A 343 -12.94 -4.22 15.26
N ALA A 344 -12.36 -4.59 16.39
CA ALA A 344 -10.94 -4.44 16.60
C ALA A 344 -10.39 -5.57 17.47
N GLY A 345 -9.08 -5.80 17.41
CA GLY A 345 -8.43 -6.88 18.12
C GLY A 345 -7.05 -6.53 18.63
N ALA A 346 -6.60 -7.36 19.57
CA ALA A 346 -5.23 -7.39 20.07
C ALA A 346 -4.69 -8.81 19.96
N ARG A 347 -3.45 -8.96 19.52
CA ARG A 347 -2.82 -10.27 19.50
C ARG A 347 -1.41 -10.22 20.06
N ASP A 348 -0.99 -11.33 20.64
CA ASP A 348 0.40 -11.66 20.87
C ASP A 348 0.89 -12.72 19.85
N LYS A 349 2.01 -13.41 20.11
CA LYS A 349 2.54 -14.45 19.23
C LYS A 349 1.63 -15.69 19.10
N ARG A 350 0.76 -15.94 20.10
CA ARG A 350 -0.04 -17.16 20.19
C ARG A 350 -1.53 -16.91 20.16
N PHE A 351 -2.00 -15.87 20.86
CA PHE A 351 -3.42 -15.64 21.07
C PHE A 351 -3.90 -14.39 20.33
N HIS A 352 -5.14 -14.43 19.90
CA HIS A 352 -5.82 -13.30 19.29
C HIS A 352 -7.18 -13.05 19.97
N TYR A 353 -7.36 -11.84 20.50
CA TYR A 353 -8.60 -11.33 21.08
C TYR A 353 -9.25 -10.35 20.09
N ILE A 354 -10.55 -10.49 19.86
CA ILE A 354 -11.35 -9.60 19.00
C ILE A 354 -12.58 -9.13 19.77
N ARG A 355 -12.92 -7.84 19.63
CA ARG A 355 -14.19 -7.25 20.08
C ARG A 355 -14.98 -6.77 18.87
N ASN A 356 -16.24 -7.23 18.78
CA ASN A 356 -17.19 -6.82 17.76
C ASN A 356 -18.15 -5.78 18.35
N PHE A 357 -18.05 -4.53 17.89
CA PHE A 357 -18.91 -3.43 18.34
C PHE A 357 -20.24 -3.37 17.56
N MET A 358 -20.30 -4.07 16.41
CA MET A 358 -21.51 -4.27 15.60
C MET A 358 -21.80 -5.77 15.44
N PRO A 359 -22.18 -6.47 16.53
CA PRO A 359 -22.34 -7.93 16.49
C PRO A 359 -23.46 -8.38 15.55
N GLU A 360 -24.46 -7.55 15.29
CA GLU A 360 -25.58 -7.86 14.37
C GLU A 360 -25.11 -7.95 12.90
N THR A 361 -23.92 -7.43 12.58
CA THR A 361 -23.31 -7.53 11.25
C THR A 361 -22.50 -8.82 11.14
N PRO A 362 -22.68 -9.67 10.11
CA PRO A 362 -21.83 -10.85 9.91
C PRO A 362 -20.42 -10.46 9.50
N ASN A 363 -19.49 -11.41 9.53
CA ASN A 363 -18.15 -11.20 8.95
C ASN A 363 -18.19 -10.98 7.43
N TYR A 364 -19.17 -11.57 6.77
CA TYR A 364 -19.49 -11.29 5.37
C TYR A 364 -20.03 -9.87 5.22
N LEU A 365 -19.32 -9.04 4.47
CA LEU A 365 -19.82 -7.74 4.02
C LEU A 365 -20.30 -7.87 2.58
N HIS A 366 -21.59 -7.56 2.35
CA HIS A 366 -22.16 -7.55 1.02
C HIS A 366 -21.51 -6.42 0.20
N ASN A 367 -20.77 -6.79 -0.84
CA ASN A 367 -20.04 -5.86 -1.68
C ASN A 367 -20.12 -6.32 -3.14
N ASP A 368 -20.70 -5.47 -4.00
CA ASP A 368 -20.90 -5.76 -5.42
C ASP A 368 -19.59 -6.13 -6.12
N TYR A 369 -18.48 -5.46 -5.78
CA TYR A 369 -17.17 -5.78 -6.32
C TYR A 369 -16.71 -7.21 -5.97
N ARG A 370 -17.00 -7.68 -4.74
CA ARG A 370 -16.69 -9.06 -4.31
C ARG A 370 -17.60 -10.09 -4.99
N LEU A 371 -18.79 -9.69 -5.47
CA LEU A 371 -19.68 -10.57 -6.22
C LEU A 371 -19.19 -10.88 -7.64
N ASP A 372 -18.19 -10.19 -8.15
CA ASP A 372 -17.50 -10.59 -9.38
C ASP A 372 -16.70 -11.89 -9.21
N LEU A 373 -16.33 -12.24 -7.97
CA LEU A 373 -15.64 -13.49 -7.62
C LEU A 373 -16.62 -14.67 -7.67
N PRO A 374 -16.42 -15.68 -8.56
CA PRO A 374 -17.32 -16.82 -8.72
C PRO A 374 -17.56 -17.59 -7.41
N MET A 375 -16.50 -17.88 -6.64
CA MET A 375 -16.64 -18.58 -5.36
C MET A 375 -17.52 -17.81 -4.38
N MET A 376 -17.52 -16.46 -4.40
CA MET A 376 -18.35 -15.69 -3.46
C MET A 376 -19.85 -15.89 -3.79
N ARG A 377 -20.22 -15.84 -5.06
CA ARG A 377 -21.60 -16.15 -5.49
C ARG A 377 -21.99 -17.56 -5.11
N ARG A 378 -21.11 -18.53 -5.38
CA ARG A 378 -21.37 -19.96 -5.05
C ARG A 378 -21.55 -20.16 -3.54
N LEU A 379 -20.75 -19.54 -2.71
CA LEU A 379 -20.89 -19.60 -1.25
C LEU A 379 -22.24 -19.02 -0.79
N LEU A 380 -22.73 -17.95 -1.40
CA LEU A 380 -24.04 -17.37 -1.09
C LEU A 380 -25.18 -18.33 -1.52
N GLU A 381 -25.09 -18.93 -2.70
CA GLU A 381 -26.05 -19.96 -3.15
C GLU A 381 -26.13 -21.13 -2.17
N MET A 382 -24.98 -21.68 -1.77
CA MET A 382 -24.89 -22.80 -0.82
C MET A 382 -25.42 -22.42 0.56
N ARG A 383 -25.14 -21.19 1.03
CA ARG A 383 -25.71 -20.66 2.28
C ARG A 383 -27.24 -20.66 2.23
N ASP A 384 -27.80 -20.10 1.15
CA ASP A 384 -29.26 -19.93 1.00
C ASP A 384 -29.95 -21.29 0.80
N ALA A 385 -29.25 -22.27 0.23
CA ALA A 385 -29.71 -23.65 0.11
C ALA A 385 -29.52 -24.50 1.39
N GLY A 386 -28.83 -23.98 2.41
CA GLY A 386 -28.53 -24.72 3.65
C GLY A 386 -27.50 -25.84 3.48
N GLU A 387 -26.64 -25.73 2.49
CA GLU A 387 -25.61 -26.73 2.15
C GLU A 387 -24.28 -26.53 2.93
N LEU A 388 -24.09 -25.38 3.57
CA LEU A 388 -22.89 -25.06 4.34
C LEU A 388 -22.92 -25.69 5.74
N ASN A 389 -21.82 -26.29 6.15
CA ASN A 389 -21.65 -26.80 7.52
C ASN A 389 -21.37 -25.66 8.53
N GLU A 390 -21.30 -25.99 9.82
CA GLU A 390 -21.11 -25.00 10.90
C GLU A 390 -19.86 -24.14 10.74
N LYS A 391 -18.71 -24.72 10.34
CA LYS A 391 -17.45 -23.98 10.13
C LYS A 391 -17.55 -23.02 8.96
N GLN A 392 -18.16 -23.45 7.87
CA GLN A 392 -18.38 -22.66 6.64
C GLN A 392 -19.37 -21.52 6.90
N MET A 393 -20.36 -21.75 7.77
CA MET A 393 -21.34 -20.75 8.17
C MET A 393 -20.79 -19.65 9.09
N LEU A 394 -19.61 -19.82 9.72
CA LEU A 394 -19.01 -18.79 10.60
C LEU A 394 -18.84 -17.42 9.89
N TYR A 395 -18.57 -17.44 8.58
CA TYR A 395 -18.41 -16.23 7.80
C TYR A 395 -19.71 -15.43 7.62
N PHE A 396 -20.86 -16.12 7.62
CA PHE A 396 -22.19 -15.56 7.37
C PHE A 396 -23.03 -15.40 8.62
N LYS A 397 -22.56 -15.91 9.75
CA LYS A 397 -23.34 -15.93 11.00
C LYS A 397 -23.54 -14.52 11.55
N ALA A 398 -24.80 -14.21 11.86
CA ALA A 398 -25.23 -13.04 12.64
C ALA A 398 -26.29 -13.49 13.66
N PRO A 399 -26.29 -12.96 14.89
CA PRO A 399 -25.23 -12.12 15.44
C PRO A 399 -23.90 -12.85 15.61
N ARG A 400 -22.80 -12.10 15.48
CA ARG A 400 -21.46 -12.57 15.87
C ARG A 400 -21.32 -12.56 17.39
N PRO A 401 -20.39 -13.34 17.98
CA PRO A 401 -19.99 -13.16 19.36
C PRO A 401 -19.53 -11.72 19.62
N LEU A 402 -19.87 -11.17 20.78
CA LEU A 402 -19.39 -9.85 21.20
C LEU A 402 -17.87 -9.83 21.37
N GLU A 403 -17.33 -10.94 21.91
CA GLU A 403 -15.90 -11.15 22.10
C GLU A 403 -15.51 -12.51 21.51
N GLU A 404 -14.35 -12.52 20.84
CA GLU A 404 -13.76 -13.72 20.26
C GLU A 404 -12.33 -13.88 20.83
N PHE A 405 -11.90 -15.13 21.02
CA PHE A 405 -10.55 -15.43 21.48
C PHE A 405 -10.05 -16.73 20.87
N TYR A 406 -8.85 -16.70 20.30
CA TYR A 406 -8.31 -17.81 19.52
C TYR A 406 -6.89 -18.17 19.94
N ASP A 407 -6.56 -19.47 19.96
CA ASP A 407 -5.21 -20.01 20.13
C ASP A 407 -4.62 -20.36 18.76
N LEU A 408 -3.89 -19.44 18.16
CA LEU A 408 -3.36 -19.53 16.79
C LEU A 408 -2.34 -20.68 16.61
N ALA A 409 -1.76 -21.19 17.68
CA ALA A 409 -0.88 -22.34 17.62
C ALA A 409 -1.64 -23.65 17.33
N ASN A 410 -2.90 -23.74 17.76
CA ASN A 410 -3.74 -24.93 17.60
C ASN A 410 -4.90 -24.69 16.61
N ASP A 411 -5.24 -23.44 16.35
CA ASP A 411 -6.33 -23.02 15.45
C ASP A 411 -5.87 -21.82 14.60
N PRO A 412 -4.99 -22.01 13.62
CA PRO A 412 -4.44 -20.93 12.80
C PRO A 412 -5.48 -20.22 11.92
N TYR A 413 -6.65 -20.84 11.73
CA TYR A 413 -7.75 -20.31 10.95
C TYR A 413 -8.86 -19.65 11.78
N GLU A 414 -8.71 -19.64 13.12
CA GLU A 414 -9.64 -18.97 14.05
C GLU A 414 -11.10 -19.43 13.88
N LEU A 415 -11.27 -20.75 13.91
CA LEU A 415 -12.57 -21.41 13.76
C LEU A 415 -13.23 -21.76 15.11
N ASN A 416 -12.45 -21.74 16.20
CA ASN A 416 -12.83 -22.22 17.51
C ASN A 416 -12.74 -21.10 18.56
N ASN A 417 -13.82 -20.39 18.75
CA ASN A 417 -13.86 -19.29 19.72
C ASN A 417 -13.76 -19.82 21.17
N LEU A 418 -12.68 -19.51 21.85
CA LEU A 418 -12.37 -19.89 23.24
C LEU A 418 -12.80 -18.82 24.28
N ALA A 419 -13.47 -17.75 23.86
CA ALA A 419 -13.98 -16.74 24.77
C ALA A 419 -14.99 -17.38 25.76
N GLY A 420 -14.67 -17.31 27.06
CA GLY A 420 -15.46 -17.94 28.11
C GLY A 420 -15.01 -19.34 28.51
N ASP A 421 -14.02 -19.94 27.84
CA ASP A 421 -13.40 -21.19 28.30
C ASP A 421 -12.52 -20.92 29.54
N PRO A 422 -12.82 -21.56 30.71
CA PRO A 422 -12.06 -21.35 31.92
C PRO A 422 -10.57 -21.70 31.80
N ALA A 423 -10.20 -22.60 30.91
CA ALA A 423 -8.83 -23.01 30.69
C ALA A 423 -7.96 -21.87 30.14
N PHE A 424 -8.55 -20.92 29.42
CA PHE A 424 -7.87 -19.79 28.79
C PHE A 424 -8.16 -18.45 29.46
N LYS A 425 -8.84 -18.44 30.60
CA LYS A 425 -9.27 -17.20 31.28
C LYS A 425 -8.15 -16.20 31.51
N TYR A 426 -6.96 -16.67 31.93
CA TYR A 426 -5.82 -15.78 32.19
C TYR A 426 -5.36 -15.06 30.92
N ASP A 427 -5.17 -15.77 29.82
CA ASP A 427 -4.70 -15.20 28.57
C ASP A 427 -5.75 -14.32 27.91
N PHE A 428 -7.03 -14.70 28.01
CA PHE A 428 -8.16 -13.88 27.57
C PHE A 428 -8.17 -12.52 28.29
N GLU A 429 -8.13 -12.50 29.62
CA GLU A 429 -8.16 -11.26 30.41
C GLU A 429 -6.91 -10.40 30.16
N ARG A 430 -5.76 -11.02 29.96
CA ARG A 430 -4.49 -10.33 29.66
C ARG A 430 -4.57 -9.59 28.31
N LEU A 431 -5.02 -10.28 27.24
CA LEU A 431 -5.16 -9.65 25.91
C LEU A 431 -6.28 -8.61 25.89
N LYS A 432 -7.38 -8.88 26.56
CA LYS A 432 -8.49 -7.94 26.74
C LYS A 432 -8.01 -6.65 27.42
N ALA A 433 -7.22 -6.76 28.50
CA ALA A 433 -6.66 -5.60 29.18
C ALA A 433 -5.71 -4.79 28.27
N ALA A 434 -4.85 -5.45 27.48
CA ALA A 434 -3.99 -4.79 26.51
C ALA A 434 -4.82 -4.09 25.42
N PHE A 435 -5.87 -4.74 24.92
CA PHE A 435 -6.82 -4.16 23.98
C PHE A 435 -7.52 -2.92 24.57
N ASP A 436 -8.08 -3.02 25.78
CA ASP A 436 -8.81 -1.94 26.44
C ASP A 436 -7.90 -0.72 26.66
N GLN A 437 -6.63 -0.94 27.03
CA GLN A 437 -5.64 0.13 27.16
C GLN A 437 -5.39 0.83 25.82
N TRP A 438 -5.09 0.09 24.76
CA TRP A 438 -4.85 0.65 23.42
C TRP A 438 -6.10 1.36 22.90
N ASN A 439 -7.27 0.73 23.01
CA ASN A 439 -8.54 1.27 22.53
C ASN A 439 -8.97 2.54 23.28
N GLY A 440 -8.62 2.65 24.56
CA GLY A 440 -8.88 3.83 25.39
C GLY A 440 -7.84 4.96 25.27
N THR A 441 -6.71 4.71 24.60
CA THR A 441 -5.62 5.68 24.43
C THR A 441 -5.38 5.97 22.95
N THR A 442 -4.51 5.22 22.30
CA THR A 442 -4.11 5.44 20.89
C THR A 442 -5.30 5.40 19.93
N ASN A 443 -6.23 4.48 20.15
CA ASN A 443 -7.42 4.32 19.32
C ASN A 443 -8.66 5.10 19.82
N LYS A 444 -8.53 5.90 20.85
CA LYS A 444 -9.67 6.59 21.49
C LYS A 444 -10.53 7.40 20.51
N VAL A 445 -9.89 8.06 19.57
CA VAL A 445 -10.58 8.92 18.57
C VAL A 445 -11.52 8.09 17.70
N TRP A 446 -11.15 6.86 17.34
CA TRP A 446 -11.96 5.95 16.55
C TRP A 446 -13.33 5.63 17.18
N ASN A 447 -13.38 5.56 18.52
CA ASN A 447 -14.63 5.30 19.26
C ASN A 447 -15.49 6.55 19.50
N THR A 448 -14.96 7.74 19.21
CA THR A 448 -15.59 9.01 19.61
C THR A 448 -15.84 9.96 18.44
N LYS A 449 -15.32 9.67 17.24
CA LYS A 449 -15.44 10.53 16.07
C LYS A 449 -15.94 9.73 14.87
N THR A 450 -17.03 10.16 14.28
CA THR A 450 -17.64 9.50 13.12
C THR A 450 -16.93 9.87 11.82
N GLU A 451 -17.19 9.12 10.73
CA GLU A 451 -16.67 9.44 9.41
C GLU A 451 -17.15 10.82 8.91
N GLU A 452 -18.41 11.18 9.20
CA GLU A 452 -18.96 12.49 8.83
C GLU A 452 -18.24 13.64 9.55
N GLU A 453 -17.88 13.46 10.83
CA GLU A 453 -17.11 14.45 11.58
C GLU A 453 -15.69 14.59 11.04
N TRP A 454 -15.07 13.49 10.59
CA TRP A 454 -13.79 13.54 9.89
C TRP A 454 -13.90 14.27 8.55
N ILE A 455 -14.94 13.97 7.75
CA ILE A 455 -15.18 14.67 6.48
C ILE A 455 -15.36 16.16 6.70
N ALA A 456 -16.13 16.58 7.72
CA ALA A 456 -16.35 17.99 8.05
C ALA A 456 -15.04 18.72 8.43
N GLU A 457 -14.11 18.02 9.11
CA GLU A 457 -12.79 18.57 9.44
C GLU A 457 -11.86 18.66 8.22
N PHE A 458 -11.84 17.61 7.38
CA PHE A 458 -10.98 17.58 6.19
C PHE A 458 -11.48 18.49 5.08
N LYS A 459 -12.79 18.72 5.00
CA LYS A 459 -13.46 19.57 4.03
C LYS A 459 -14.34 20.63 4.70
N PRO A 460 -13.77 21.63 5.38
CA PRO A 460 -14.53 22.71 5.95
C PRO A 460 -15.44 23.35 4.88
N ASN A 461 -16.73 23.53 5.20
CA ASN A 461 -17.76 24.02 4.25
C ASN A 461 -17.95 23.13 3.00
N GLY A 462 -17.55 21.87 3.05
CA GLY A 462 -17.65 20.93 1.94
C GLY A 462 -16.56 21.07 0.87
N GLU A 463 -15.58 21.96 1.07
CA GLU A 463 -14.51 22.22 0.11
C GLU A 463 -13.16 21.66 0.58
N LYS A 464 -12.37 21.16 -0.38
CA LYS A 464 -11.01 20.70 -0.10
C LYS A 464 -10.14 21.90 0.29
N GLN A 465 -9.38 21.76 1.36
CA GLN A 465 -8.44 22.79 1.83
C GLN A 465 -7.31 22.99 0.81
N VAL A 466 -6.87 24.24 0.65
CA VAL A 466 -5.81 24.62 -0.29
C VAL A 466 -4.62 25.15 0.49
N VAL A 467 -3.42 24.71 0.13
CA VAL A 467 -2.16 25.20 0.71
C VAL A 467 -1.92 26.64 0.24
N ALA A 468 -1.58 27.54 1.16
CA ALA A 468 -1.22 28.92 0.82
C ALA A 468 0.04 28.96 -0.07
N ALA A 469 0.13 29.95 -0.95
CA ALA A 469 1.30 30.16 -1.78
C ALA A 469 2.55 30.44 -0.92
N PRO A 470 3.71 29.82 -1.21
CA PRO A 470 4.93 30.07 -0.48
C PRO A 470 5.50 31.46 -0.76
N VAL A 471 6.09 32.07 0.27
CA VAL A 471 6.88 33.29 0.16
C VAL A 471 8.34 32.93 -0.05
N VAL A 472 8.95 33.44 -1.12
CA VAL A 472 10.34 33.22 -1.50
C VAL A 472 11.16 34.43 -1.10
N THR A 473 12.07 34.28 -0.15
CA THR A 473 12.91 35.38 0.37
C THR A 473 14.38 35.14 0.02
N LYS A 474 15.04 36.10 -0.59
CA LYS A 474 16.48 36.06 -0.84
C LYS A 474 17.24 36.45 0.44
N THR A 475 18.22 35.62 0.83
CA THR A 475 19.13 35.85 1.94
C THR A 475 20.59 35.80 1.45
N ALA A 476 21.54 35.99 2.38
CA ALA A 476 22.96 35.82 2.05
C ALA A 476 23.31 34.38 1.60
N ASP A 477 22.62 33.39 2.18
CA ASP A 477 22.89 31.97 1.95
C ASP A 477 22.09 31.38 0.77
N GLY A 478 21.21 32.16 0.13
CA GLY A 478 20.36 31.72 -0.96
C GLY A 478 18.88 32.09 -0.77
N TYR A 479 17.98 31.37 -1.46
CA TYR A 479 16.54 31.58 -1.30
C TYR A 479 15.97 30.68 -0.19
N VAL A 480 15.22 31.30 0.73
CA VAL A 480 14.51 30.66 1.83
C VAL A 480 13.00 30.68 1.56
N LEU A 481 12.32 29.61 1.90
CA LEU A 481 10.89 29.40 1.67
C LEU A 481 10.10 29.43 2.97
N ASN A 482 8.97 30.13 2.98
CA ASN A 482 8.02 30.17 4.08
C ASN A 482 6.58 30.07 3.55
N CYS A 483 5.66 29.56 4.35
CA CYS A 483 4.24 29.45 3.97
C CYS A 483 3.36 29.72 5.20
N ALA A 484 2.20 30.35 4.97
CA ALA A 484 1.22 30.60 6.02
C ALA A 484 0.49 29.33 6.47
N THR A 485 0.39 28.29 5.58
CA THR A 485 -0.17 27.00 5.96
C THR A 485 0.87 26.23 6.79
N PRO A 486 0.55 25.85 8.03
CA PRO A 486 1.47 25.09 8.85
C PRO A 486 1.65 23.66 8.33
N GLY A 487 2.79 23.04 8.67
CA GLY A 487 3.02 21.63 8.35
C GLY A 487 3.22 21.33 6.87
N VAL A 488 3.61 22.28 6.03
CA VAL A 488 3.92 22.07 4.62
C VAL A 488 5.35 21.57 4.42
N SER A 489 5.55 20.80 3.36
CA SER A 489 6.86 20.57 2.75
C SER A 489 6.98 21.42 1.49
N TYR A 490 8.20 21.69 1.05
CA TYR A 490 8.43 22.48 -0.16
C TYR A 490 9.21 21.69 -1.18
N VAL A 491 8.86 21.91 -2.46
CA VAL A 491 9.63 21.42 -3.59
C VAL A 491 9.94 22.57 -4.55
N TYR A 492 11.06 22.45 -5.27
CA TYR A 492 11.51 23.52 -6.16
C TYR A 492 12.17 22.97 -7.44
N LYS A 493 12.30 23.84 -8.44
CA LYS A 493 13.06 23.63 -9.67
C LYS A 493 13.85 24.89 -9.99
N VAL A 494 15.10 24.72 -10.42
CA VAL A 494 15.92 25.79 -10.97
C VAL A 494 16.11 25.54 -12.46
N GLN A 495 15.51 26.38 -13.30
CA GLN A 495 15.42 26.17 -14.74
C GLN A 495 15.84 27.43 -15.50
N THR A 496 16.24 27.29 -16.76
CA THR A 496 16.32 28.45 -17.66
C THR A 496 14.91 28.99 -17.96
N VAL A 497 14.82 30.25 -18.37
CA VAL A 497 13.54 30.87 -18.78
C VAL A 497 12.88 30.09 -19.93
N LYS A 498 13.67 29.48 -20.81
CA LYS A 498 13.18 28.69 -21.94
C LYS A 498 12.54 27.38 -21.45
N GLU A 499 13.26 26.60 -20.65
CA GLU A 499 12.78 25.34 -20.08
C GLU A 499 11.50 25.53 -19.26
N GLN A 500 11.44 26.56 -18.42
CA GLN A 500 10.26 26.88 -17.64
C GLN A 500 9.03 27.17 -18.54
N LYS A 501 9.19 27.95 -19.60
CA LYS A 501 8.10 28.23 -20.55
C LYS A 501 7.65 26.98 -21.32
N GLU A 502 8.59 26.11 -21.70
CA GLU A 502 8.28 24.85 -22.37
C GLU A 502 7.53 23.90 -21.44
N ALA A 503 7.94 23.80 -20.17
CA ALA A 503 7.26 22.98 -19.16
C ALA A 503 5.81 23.45 -18.92
N VAL A 504 5.59 24.76 -18.78
CA VAL A 504 4.22 25.32 -18.62
C VAL A 504 3.34 24.99 -19.83
N LYS A 505 3.86 25.19 -21.06
CA LYS A 505 3.11 24.84 -22.27
C LYS A 505 2.78 23.35 -22.39
N ALA A 506 3.73 22.49 -22.00
CA ALA A 506 3.52 21.05 -21.99
C ALA A 506 2.42 20.64 -21.01
N LEU A 507 2.42 21.22 -19.81
CA LEU A 507 1.39 20.96 -18.79
C LEU A 507 0.01 21.45 -19.23
N GLU A 508 -0.08 22.67 -19.80
CA GLU A 508 -1.33 23.20 -20.35
C GLU A 508 -1.89 22.33 -21.48
N LYS A 509 -1.01 21.82 -22.35
CA LYS A 509 -1.40 20.88 -23.41
C LYS A 509 -1.92 19.58 -22.85
N ALA A 510 -1.19 18.97 -21.90
CA ALA A 510 -1.59 17.74 -21.25
C ALA A 510 -2.93 17.88 -20.50
N GLN A 511 -3.18 19.03 -19.84
CA GLN A 511 -4.46 19.30 -19.19
C GLN A 511 -5.60 19.36 -20.21
N LYS A 512 -5.42 20.05 -21.34
CA LYS A 512 -6.43 20.10 -22.41
C LYS A 512 -6.75 18.73 -22.99
N GLU A 513 -5.74 17.90 -23.21
CA GLU A 513 -5.91 16.53 -23.69
C GLU A 513 -6.67 15.66 -22.66
N SER A 514 -6.34 15.81 -21.38
CA SER A 514 -7.04 15.15 -20.28
C SER A 514 -8.50 15.58 -20.17
N ASP A 515 -8.77 16.87 -20.33
CA ASP A 515 -10.13 17.42 -20.30
C ASP A 515 -10.99 16.86 -21.43
N ILE A 516 -10.47 16.80 -22.65
CA ILE A 516 -11.16 16.21 -23.82
C ILE A 516 -11.46 14.73 -23.57
N ALA A 517 -10.49 13.98 -23.05
CA ALA A 517 -10.66 12.56 -22.74
C ALA A 517 -11.69 12.34 -21.62
N PHE A 518 -11.72 13.22 -20.62
CA PHE A 518 -12.69 13.18 -19.53
C PHE A 518 -14.12 13.42 -20.03
N GLU A 519 -14.34 14.48 -20.81
CA GLU A 519 -15.67 14.80 -21.36
C GLU A 519 -16.18 13.70 -22.31
N LYS A 520 -15.30 13.12 -23.12
CA LYS A 520 -15.65 11.96 -23.96
C LYS A 520 -16.09 10.76 -23.12
N ARG A 521 -15.32 10.39 -22.09
CA ARG A 521 -15.65 9.28 -21.19
C ARG A 521 -16.94 9.54 -20.42
N ARG A 522 -17.15 10.77 -19.97
CA ARG A 522 -18.35 11.18 -19.29
C ARG A 522 -19.58 11.01 -20.17
N ALA A 523 -19.53 11.51 -21.41
CA ALA A 523 -20.62 11.36 -22.39
C ALA A 523 -20.91 9.89 -22.71
N GLU A 524 -19.88 9.03 -22.85
CA GLU A 524 -20.03 7.59 -23.04
C GLU A 524 -20.74 6.94 -21.84
N MET A 525 -20.42 7.33 -20.61
CA MET A 525 -21.07 6.81 -19.42
C MET A 525 -22.51 7.32 -19.26
N GLU A 526 -22.76 8.62 -19.52
CA GLU A 526 -24.09 9.22 -19.46
C GLU A 526 -25.06 8.60 -20.49
N SER A 527 -24.55 7.98 -21.54
CA SER A 527 -25.35 7.23 -22.52
C SER A 527 -25.84 5.86 -22.02
N ARG A 528 -25.35 5.38 -20.89
CA ARG A 528 -25.70 4.07 -20.30
C ARG A 528 -26.77 4.21 -19.22
N PRO A 529 -27.61 3.18 -18.98
CA PRO A 529 -28.49 3.17 -17.81
C PRO A 529 -27.68 3.32 -16.53
N ILE A 530 -28.12 4.20 -15.63
CA ILE A 530 -27.36 4.57 -14.42
C ILE A 530 -27.10 3.36 -13.52
N GLU A 531 -28.02 2.39 -13.52
CA GLU A 531 -27.90 1.13 -12.75
C GLU A 531 -26.77 0.24 -13.28
N SER A 532 -26.41 0.37 -14.55
CA SER A 532 -25.31 -0.38 -15.18
C SER A 532 -23.92 0.21 -14.93
N ILE A 533 -23.85 1.41 -14.33
CA ILE A 533 -22.59 2.08 -14.05
C ILE A 533 -22.17 1.77 -12.61
N PRO A 534 -21.03 1.11 -12.38
CA PRO A 534 -20.50 0.87 -11.02
C PRO A 534 -20.40 2.17 -10.21
N SER A 535 -20.67 2.09 -8.91
CA SER A 535 -20.70 3.26 -8.01
C SER A 535 -19.39 4.07 -8.03
N TYR A 536 -18.25 3.40 -8.09
CA TYR A 536 -16.93 4.05 -8.19
C TYR A 536 -16.74 4.81 -9.51
N MET A 537 -17.32 4.34 -10.62
CA MET A 537 -17.28 5.05 -11.90
C MET A 537 -18.20 6.27 -11.88
N ARG A 538 -19.36 6.19 -11.20
CA ARG A 538 -20.26 7.33 -11.01
C ARG A 538 -19.59 8.46 -10.24
N ALA A 539 -18.86 8.13 -9.18
CA ALA A 539 -18.05 9.11 -8.45
C ALA A 539 -16.98 9.76 -9.34
N ALA A 540 -16.32 8.97 -10.19
CA ALA A 540 -15.30 9.47 -11.12
C ALA A 540 -15.87 10.40 -12.23
N MET A 541 -17.16 10.26 -12.58
CA MET A 541 -17.82 11.14 -13.58
C MET A 541 -17.90 12.61 -13.13
N ASN A 542 -17.86 12.87 -11.83
CA ASN A 542 -17.97 14.22 -11.27
C ASN A 542 -16.62 14.88 -10.96
N ASN A 543 -15.53 14.10 -11.03
CA ASN A 543 -14.20 14.55 -10.66
C ASN A 543 -13.32 14.73 -11.91
N ARG A 544 -13.23 15.96 -12.40
CA ARG A 544 -12.33 16.30 -13.50
C ARG A 544 -10.88 16.07 -13.07
N PRO A 545 -10.10 15.26 -13.81
CA PRO A 545 -8.71 15.00 -13.45
C PRO A 545 -7.85 16.24 -13.64
N ILE A 546 -7.07 16.60 -12.64
CA ILE A 546 -6.03 17.62 -12.74
C ILE A 546 -4.73 16.89 -13.12
N VAL A 547 -4.15 17.29 -14.25
CA VAL A 547 -2.86 16.74 -14.69
C VAL A 547 -1.77 17.25 -13.76
N GLN A 548 -1.17 16.34 -13.02
CA GLN A 548 -0.03 16.66 -12.18
C GLN A 548 1.24 16.85 -13.02
N ASP A 549 2.09 17.78 -12.61
CA ASP A 549 3.44 17.91 -13.16
C ASP A 549 4.31 16.79 -12.61
N ASN A 550 4.39 15.69 -13.38
CA ASN A 550 5.20 14.52 -13.05
C ASN A 550 6.69 14.68 -13.37
N SER A 551 7.13 15.89 -13.76
CA SER A 551 8.55 16.15 -13.90
C SER A 551 9.22 16.25 -12.53
N HIS A 552 10.51 15.93 -12.46
CA HIS A 552 11.27 15.94 -11.21
C HIS A 552 11.21 17.32 -10.51
N TRP A 553 10.97 17.31 -9.21
CA TRP A 553 11.04 18.45 -8.30
C TRP A 553 12.02 18.14 -7.18
N ASP A 554 13.00 19.02 -6.95
CA ASP A 554 13.92 18.88 -5.83
C ASP A 554 13.21 19.11 -4.50
N TYR A 555 13.54 18.33 -3.47
CA TYR A 555 13.02 18.54 -2.12
C TYR A 555 13.80 19.65 -1.39
N TYR A 556 13.08 20.62 -0.82
CA TYR A 556 13.69 21.72 -0.10
C TYR A 556 14.07 21.32 1.34
N SER A 557 15.35 21.25 1.63
CA SER A 557 15.89 20.96 2.97
C SER A 557 16.88 22.03 3.47
N LYS A 558 17.33 22.94 2.58
CA LYS A 558 18.30 24.00 2.88
C LYS A 558 18.12 25.18 1.91
N PRO A 559 18.65 26.39 2.20
CA PRO A 559 18.57 27.53 1.30
C PRO A 559 19.04 27.16 -0.13
N ILE A 560 18.25 27.60 -1.13
CA ILE A 560 18.51 27.29 -2.54
C ILE A 560 19.59 28.24 -3.07
N PRO A 561 20.71 27.74 -3.59
CA PRO A 561 21.78 28.59 -4.14
C PRO A 561 21.29 29.52 -5.25
N VAL A 562 21.85 30.73 -5.31
CA VAL A 562 21.48 31.72 -6.34
C VAL A 562 22.17 31.39 -7.68
N GLU A 563 21.37 31.07 -8.70
CA GLU A 563 21.85 30.93 -10.08
C GLU A 563 21.32 32.08 -10.94
N LYS A 564 22.13 33.12 -11.11
CA LYS A 564 21.72 34.34 -11.82
C LYS A 564 21.17 34.07 -13.23
N GLY A 565 20.03 34.69 -13.54
CA GLY A 565 19.38 34.58 -14.85
C GLY A 565 18.43 33.39 -14.99
N LYS A 566 18.48 32.43 -14.10
CA LYS A 566 17.52 31.31 -14.06
C LYS A 566 16.20 31.72 -13.37
N VAL A 567 15.23 30.82 -13.46
CA VAL A 567 13.93 30.90 -12.79
C VAL A 567 13.89 29.85 -11.71
N LEU A 568 13.54 30.25 -10.50
CA LEU A 568 13.19 29.40 -9.38
C LEU A 568 11.67 29.22 -9.37
N SER A 569 11.20 27.98 -9.55
CA SER A 569 9.80 27.59 -9.39
C SER A 569 9.64 26.85 -8.08
N VAL A 570 8.64 27.18 -7.27
CA VAL A 570 8.43 26.64 -5.93
C VAL A 570 6.97 26.24 -5.74
N LYS A 571 6.75 25.12 -5.05
CA LYS A 571 5.44 24.72 -4.52
C LYS A 571 5.54 24.41 -3.03
N ALA A 572 4.47 24.67 -2.29
CA ALA A 572 4.26 24.19 -0.94
C ALA A 572 3.20 23.08 -0.97
N CYS A 573 3.48 21.96 -0.34
CA CYS A 573 2.68 20.74 -0.38
C CYS A 573 2.32 20.28 1.04
N ARG A 574 1.10 19.77 1.23
CA ARG A 574 0.68 19.05 2.43
C ARG A 574 -0.30 17.94 2.03
N ALA A 575 -0.04 16.73 2.46
CA ALA A 575 -0.89 15.58 2.14
C ALA A 575 -2.35 15.80 2.59
N GLY A 576 -3.29 15.47 1.72
CA GLY A 576 -4.72 15.66 1.94
C GLY A 576 -5.25 17.05 1.54
N MET A 577 -4.37 18.03 1.34
CA MET A 577 -4.74 19.38 0.83
C MET A 577 -4.43 19.50 -0.66
N THR A 578 -5.06 20.45 -1.32
CA THR A 578 -4.69 20.83 -2.69
C THR A 578 -3.37 21.60 -2.64
N THR A 579 -2.36 21.13 -3.37
CA THR A 579 -1.07 21.85 -3.53
C THR A 579 -1.32 23.25 -4.06
N CYS A 580 -0.57 24.24 -3.56
CA CYS A 580 -0.66 25.61 -4.05
C CYS A 580 -0.24 25.73 -5.53
N GLU A 581 -0.63 26.82 -6.18
CA GLU A 581 -0.10 27.17 -7.49
C GLU A 581 1.43 27.37 -7.42
N THR A 582 2.09 27.12 -8.56
CA THR A 582 3.54 27.31 -8.65
C THR A 582 3.92 28.77 -8.54
N VAL A 583 4.71 29.12 -7.53
CA VAL A 583 5.31 30.45 -7.41
C VAL A 583 6.63 30.47 -8.17
N THR A 584 6.83 31.48 -9.03
CA THR A 584 8.05 31.63 -9.82
C THR A 584 8.77 32.95 -9.52
N VAL A 585 10.10 32.87 -9.34
CA VAL A 585 10.96 34.01 -9.08
C VAL A 585 12.16 34.00 -10.04
N ARG A 586 12.43 35.12 -10.71
CA ARG A 586 13.67 35.26 -11.48
C ARG A 586 14.85 35.49 -10.54
N MET A 587 15.82 34.58 -10.58
CA MET A 587 16.99 34.64 -9.71
C MET A 587 17.91 35.81 -10.14
N LYS A 588 18.23 36.68 -9.19
CA LYS A 588 19.02 37.92 -9.42
C LYS A 588 20.36 37.89 -8.66
#